data_dd11b686600fa939477006766fd0f736
#
_entry.id   dd11b686600fa939477006766fd0f736
#
_cell.length_a   1.000
_cell.length_b   1.000
_cell.length_c   1.000
_cell.angle_alpha   90.00
_cell.angle_beta   90.00
_cell.angle_gamma   90.00
#
_symmetry.space_group_name_H-M   'P 1'
#
loop_
_entity.id
_entity.type
_entity.pdbx_description
1 polymer ?
#
loop_
_entity_poly.entity_id
_entity_poly.type
_entity_poly.pdbx_seq_one_letter_code
_entity_poly.pdbx_strand_id
1 'polypeptide(L)'
;MPLRMNGFEIVDARFRAFILSNAPLEMLAEGFRWTEGPVWLADLRMLLFSDIPNDRVMRWTDRGGVEVFREPAGYENGHTRDREGRLVACSHGARCVRRTEHDGQVTVLAERYRGRRLNSPNDVVVKSDGSVWFSDPLYGIASDYEGERAASETPPGVYRIDAASGELTCVADDFEGPNGLCFSPDEKRLYVSETGRPFDDAAAKHIRVFDVVADGQRLANGRIFHKVEPGAADGMRVDEDGNLWSSAGDGVHCIGPSGDLLGKVLVPSVVANVTFGGPMRNRLFICASRALFAIHLNRRGVERP
;
A
#
# COMPACT_ATOMS: atom_id res chain seq x y z
N MET A 1 -22.54 -20.20 -7.70
CA MET A 1 -22.48 -18.97 -6.88
C MET A 1 -21.40 -19.16 -5.84
N PRO A 2 -20.53 -18.16 -5.60
CA PRO A 2 -19.56 -18.21 -4.51
C PRO A 2 -20.29 -18.38 -3.16
N LEU A 3 -19.68 -19.14 -2.25
CA LEU A 3 -20.24 -19.35 -0.92
C LEU A 3 -19.90 -18.14 -0.02
N ARG A 4 -20.91 -17.48 0.52
CA ARG A 4 -20.74 -16.40 1.52
C ARG A 4 -20.87 -16.94 2.93
N MET A 5 -19.91 -16.60 3.80
CA MET A 5 -19.89 -17.05 5.18
C MET A 5 -19.19 -15.99 6.07
N ASN A 6 -19.92 -15.45 7.05
CA ASN A 6 -19.38 -14.58 8.10
C ASN A 6 -18.45 -13.43 7.60
N GLY A 7 -18.86 -12.70 6.55
CA GLY A 7 -18.05 -11.60 6.00
C GLY A 7 -16.99 -12.05 4.99
N PHE A 8 -17.00 -13.32 4.58
CA PHE A 8 -16.14 -13.83 3.53
C PHE A 8 -16.93 -14.31 2.30
N GLU A 9 -16.33 -14.16 1.14
CA GLU A 9 -16.77 -14.80 -0.09
C GLU A 9 -15.72 -15.82 -0.55
N ILE A 10 -16.09 -17.09 -0.58
CA ILE A 10 -15.23 -18.21 -0.96
C ILE A 10 -15.41 -18.48 -2.44
N VAL A 11 -14.41 -18.17 -3.26
CA VAL A 11 -14.40 -18.41 -4.70
C VAL A 11 -13.74 -19.76 -5.00
N ASP A 12 -12.61 -20.04 -4.37
CA ASP A 12 -11.88 -21.30 -4.44
C ASP A 12 -11.86 -21.98 -3.07
N ALA A 13 -11.98 -23.31 -3.05
CA ALA A 13 -11.99 -24.08 -1.79
C ALA A 13 -10.72 -23.90 -0.95
N ARG A 14 -9.58 -23.59 -1.57
CA ARG A 14 -8.31 -23.30 -0.89
C ARG A 14 -8.43 -22.15 0.10
N PHE A 15 -9.29 -21.15 -0.18
CA PHE A 15 -9.47 -19.99 0.69
C PHE A 15 -10.02 -20.35 2.08
N ARG A 16 -10.71 -21.49 2.22
CA ARG A 16 -11.23 -21.96 3.52
C ARG A 16 -10.14 -22.12 4.57
N ALA A 17 -8.93 -22.52 4.15
CA ALA A 17 -7.80 -22.68 5.04
C ALA A 17 -7.19 -21.33 5.53
N PHE A 18 -7.57 -20.22 4.91
CA PHE A 18 -7.01 -18.90 5.20
C PHE A 18 -7.85 -18.11 6.21
N ILE A 19 -9.09 -18.50 6.40
CA ILE A 19 -10.05 -17.79 7.24
C ILE A 19 -10.23 -18.47 8.59
N LEU A 20 -10.58 -17.68 9.59
CA LEU A 20 -10.99 -18.14 10.92
C LEU A 20 -12.49 -17.87 11.06
N SER A 21 -13.28 -18.95 11.18
CA SER A 21 -14.76 -18.85 11.19
C SER A 21 -15.33 -18.07 12.39
N ASN A 22 -14.54 -17.95 13.45
CA ASN A 22 -14.90 -17.23 14.69
C ASN A 22 -14.24 -15.86 14.84
N ALA A 23 -13.50 -15.37 13.81
CA ALA A 23 -12.90 -14.06 13.80
C ALA A 23 -13.79 -13.10 12.99
N PRO A 24 -14.54 -12.19 13.64
CA PRO A 24 -15.35 -11.19 12.92
C PRO A 24 -14.47 -10.12 12.30
N LEU A 25 -15.01 -9.42 11.28
CA LEU A 25 -14.49 -8.14 10.85
C LEU A 25 -14.79 -7.11 11.97
N GLU A 26 -13.74 -6.49 12.48
CA GLU A 26 -13.82 -5.50 13.54
C GLU A 26 -13.69 -4.10 12.93
N MET A 27 -14.60 -3.19 13.21
CA MET A 27 -14.42 -1.77 12.96
C MET A 27 -13.67 -1.16 14.14
N LEU A 28 -12.42 -0.76 13.94
CA LEU A 28 -11.55 -0.23 15.00
C LEU A 28 -11.78 1.25 15.25
N ALA A 29 -12.09 2.00 14.20
CA ALA A 29 -12.43 3.43 14.27
C ALA A 29 -13.08 3.91 12.98
N GLU A 30 -13.82 5.03 13.08
CA GLU A 30 -14.44 5.73 11.94
C GLU A 30 -14.39 7.25 12.15
N GLY A 31 -14.83 8.02 11.16
CA GLY A 31 -14.89 9.49 11.23
C GLY A 31 -13.73 10.19 10.52
N PHE A 32 -12.95 9.46 9.73
CA PHE A 32 -11.90 10.02 8.87
C PHE A 32 -12.49 10.58 7.57
N ARG A 33 -11.63 11.18 6.74
CA ARG A 33 -12.00 11.60 5.38
C ARG A 33 -11.59 10.58 4.33
N TRP A 34 -10.32 10.11 4.38
CA TRP A 34 -9.82 9.05 3.55
C TRP A 34 -8.63 8.38 4.23
N THR A 35 -8.81 7.12 4.65
CA THR A 35 -7.77 6.36 5.35
C THR A 35 -6.87 5.63 4.37
N GLU A 36 -5.55 5.73 4.56
CA GLU A 36 -4.54 5.20 3.67
C GLU A 36 -3.25 4.80 4.38
N GLY A 37 -2.32 4.20 3.62
CA GLY A 37 -0.94 3.95 3.97
C GLY A 37 -0.69 3.24 5.30
N PRO A 38 -1.39 2.14 5.61
CA PRO A 38 -1.22 1.49 6.90
C PRO A 38 0.13 0.78 7.00
N VAL A 39 0.83 0.97 8.14
CA VAL A 39 2.06 0.27 8.48
C VAL A 39 2.06 -0.18 9.93
N TRP A 40 2.43 -1.44 10.17
CA TRP A 40 2.54 -1.99 11.51
C TRP A 40 3.96 -1.82 12.07
N LEU A 41 4.08 -1.17 13.22
CA LEU A 41 5.31 -1.00 13.97
C LEU A 41 5.35 -2.07 15.09
N ALA A 42 6.02 -3.20 14.80
CA ALA A 42 5.96 -4.38 15.65
C ALA A 42 6.60 -4.18 17.03
N ASP A 43 7.70 -3.44 17.11
CA ASP A 43 8.40 -3.05 18.33
C ASP A 43 7.57 -2.14 19.23
N LEU A 44 6.75 -1.27 18.66
CA LEU A 44 5.86 -0.35 19.37
C LEU A 44 4.43 -0.90 19.53
N ARG A 45 4.13 -2.05 18.91
CA ARG A 45 2.79 -2.66 18.86
C ARG A 45 1.71 -1.66 18.47
N MET A 46 1.99 -0.86 17.45
CA MET A 46 1.04 0.12 16.94
C MET A 46 0.94 0.09 15.42
N LEU A 47 -0.22 0.47 14.92
CA LEU A 47 -0.46 0.77 13.53
C LEU A 47 -0.35 2.28 13.33
N LEU A 48 0.35 2.70 12.29
CA LEU A 48 0.19 4.05 11.73
C LEU A 48 -0.61 3.96 10.44
N PHE A 49 -1.38 5.00 10.15
CA PHE A 49 -2.10 5.17 8.90
C PHE A 49 -2.40 6.64 8.65
N SER A 50 -2.57 7.01 7.40
CA SER A 50 -2.91 8.38 7.00
C SER A 50 -4.41 8.62 7.03
N ASP A 51 -4.82 9.83 7.40
CA ASP A 51 -6.08 10.44 7.06
C ASP A 51 -5.75 11.65 6.16
N ILE A 52 -5.50 11.35 4.87
CA ILE A 52 -4.80 12.25 3.95
C ILE A 52 -5.48 13.62 3.85
N PRO A 53 -6.81 13.74 3.57
CA PRO A 53 -7.43 15.05 3.38
C PRO A 53 -7.52 15.90 4.66
N ASN A 54 -7.29 15.29 5.81
CA ASN A 54 -7.18 16.02 7.09
C ASN A 54 -5.71 16.35 7.43
N ASP A 55 -4.78 16.07 6.53
CA ASP A 55 -3.34 16.34 6.67
C ASP A 55 -2.76 15.79 7.97
N ARG A 56 -3.10 14.54 8.32
CA ARG A 56 -2.64 13.91 9.55
C ARG A 56 -2.32 12.43 9.39
N VAL A 57 -1.36 11.97 10.19
CA VAL A 57 -1.08 10.55 10.43
C VAL A 57 -1.69 10.18 11.77
N MET A 58 -2.40 9.08 11.77
CA MET A 58 -3.06 8.50 12.94
C MET A 58 -2.25 7.32 13.47
N ARG A 59 -2.33 7.06 14.76
CA ARG A 59 -1.88 5.81 15.36
C ARG A 59 -3.04 5.06 16.01
N TRP A 60 -3.01 3.75 15.90
CA TRP A 60 -3.90 2.87 16.62
C TRP A 60 -3.10 1.89 17.49
N THR A 61 -3.60 1.62 18.70
CA THR A 61 -3.09 0.59 19.60
C THR A 61 -4.22 -0.19 20.22
N ASP A 62 -3.99 -1.46 20.59
CA ASP A 62 -5.02 -2.31 21.21
C ASP A 62 -5.63 -1.71 22.48
N ARG A 63 -4.88 -0.91 23.24
CA ARG A 63 -5.31 -0.35 24.53
C ARG A 63 -5.77 1.11 24.45
N GLY A 64 -5.17 1.89 23.56
CA GLY A 64 -5.41 3.33 23.46
C GLY A 64 -6.41 3.72 22.39
N GLY A 65 -6.84 2.78 21.53
CA GLY A 65 -7.66 3.13 20.37
C GLY A 65 -6.88 3.96 19.36
N VAL A 66 -7.56 4.93 18.72
CA VAL A 66 -6.98 5.80 17.70
C VAL A 66 -6.74 7.19 18.24
N GLU A 67 -5.58 7.76 17.93
CA GLU A 67 -5.20 9.14 18.24
C GLU A 67 -4.31 9.73 17.13
N VAL A 68 -4.17 11.07 17.11
CA VAL A 68 -3.31 11.75 16.17
C VAL A 68 -1.84 11.46 16.53
N PHE A 69 -1.07 10.99 15.57
CA PHE A 69 0.37 10.78 15.70
C PHE A 69 1.17 11.99 15.21
N ARG A 70 0.75 12.59 14.07
CA ARG A 70 1.39 13.77 13.47
C ARG A 70 0.36 14.63 12.76
N GLU A 71 0.41 15.95 13.02
CA GLU A 71 -0.40 16.98 12.36
C GLU A 71 0.32 18.33 12.46
N PRO A 72 0.59 19.06 11.35
CA PRO A 72 0.38 18.64 9.97
C PRO A 72 1.34 17.51 9.53
N ALA A 73 0.89 16.66 8.61
CA ALA A 73 1.67 15.55 8.10
C ALA A 73 2.22 15.78 6.68
N GLY A 74 1.87 16.90 6.03
CA GLY A 74 2.24 17.19 4.65
C GLY A 74 1.56 16.26 3.67
N TYR A 75 0.30 15.91 3.94
CA TYR A 75 -0.50 14.98 3.15
C TYR A 75 0.24 13.66 2.90
N GLU A 76 0.80 13.06 3.98
CA GLU A 76 1.38 11.73 3.88
C GLU A 76 0.32 10.71 3.43
N ASN A 77 0.74 9.78 2.55
CA ASN A 77 -0.07 8.69 2.06
C ASN A 77 0.52 7.35 2.50
N GLY A 78 1.29 6.66 1.66
CA GLY A 78 1.86 5.35 1.93
C GLY A 78 3.00 5.38 2.95
N HIS A 79 3.06 4.34 3.77
CA HIS A 79 4.13 4.16 4.75
C HIS A 79 4.70 2.76 4.67
N THR A 80 5.98 2.65 5.01
CA THR A 80 6.67 1.39 5.26
C THR A 80 7.76 1.57 6.30
N ARG A 81 8.45 0.50 6.66
CA ARG A 81 9.67 0.53 7.48
C ARG A 81 10.88 0.15 6.64
N ASP A 82 11.99 0.79 6.90
CA ASP A 82 13.26 0.30 6.36
C ASP A 82 13.83 -0.84 7.24
N ARG A 83 14.97 -1.37 6.82
CA ARG A 83 15.59 -2.53 7.49
C ARG A 83 16.19 -2.19 8.85
N GLU A 84 16.29 -0.92 9.21
CA GLU A 84 16.68 -0.43 10.53
C GLU A 84 15.46 -0.08 11.40
N GLY A 85 14.25 -0.30 10.89
CA GLY A 85 13.00 -0.05 11.58
C GLY A 85 12.52 1.39 11.54
N ARG A 86 13.15 2.27 10.74
CA ARG A 86 12.75 3.67 10.58
C ARG A 86 11.53 3.79 9.68
N LEU A 87 10.69 4.78 9.96
CA LEU A 87 9.49 5.04 9.15
C LEU A 87 9.88 5.73 7.84
N VAL A 88 9.48 5.14 6.72
CA VAL A 88 9.56 5.74 5.38
C VAL A 88 8.14 6.10 4.94
N ALA A 89 7.94 7.31 4.43
CA ALA A 89 6.64 7.84 4.05
C ALA A 89 6.68 8.54 2.69
N CYS A 90 5.61 8.42 1.93
CA CYS A 90 5.30 9.22 0.76
C CYS A 90 4.50 10.45 1.17
N SER A 91 4.89 11.64 0.73
CA SER A 91 4.20 12.90 1.02
C SER A 91 3.72 13.55 -0.27
N HIS A 92 2.42 13.72 -0.41
CA HIS A 92 1.81 14.43 -1.54
C HIS A 92 2.13 15.93 -1.49
N GLY A 93 1.97 16.57 -0.33
CA GLY A 93 2.19 18.01 -0.19
C GLY A 93 3.65 18.42 -0.38
N ALA A 94 4.59 17.66 0.19
CA ALA A 94 6.02 17.91 -0.04
C ALA A 94 6.50 17.37 -1.40
N ARG A 95 5.73 16.50 -2.06
CA ARG A 95 6.08 15.83 -3.32
C ARG A 95 7.40 15.07 -3.17
N CYS A 96 7.52 14.26 -2.13
CA CYS A 96 8.76 13.57 -1.80
C CYS A 96 8.53 12.22 -1.11
N VAL A 97 9.57 11.40 -1.11
CA VAL A 97 9.72 10.27 -0.19
C VAL A 97 10.66 10.70 0.91
N ARG A 98 10.27 10.48 2.16
CA ARG A 98 11.03 10.88 3.35
C ARG A 98 11.14 9.77 4.38
N ARG A 99 12.15 9.85 5.21
CA ARG A 99 12.40 8.90 6.30
C ARG A 99 12.48 9.65 7.63
N THR A 100 11.78 9.15 8.63
CA THR A 100 11.92 9.62 10.02
C THR A 100 13.03 8.79 10.68
N GLU A 101 14.10 9.47 11.08
CA GLU A 101 15.25 8.86 11.76
C GLU A 101 14.90 8.51 13.22
N HIS A 102 15.73 7.70 13.88
CA HIS A 102 15.50 7.29 15.27
C HIS A 102 15.53 8.46 16.28
N ASP A 103 16.17 9.56 15.94
CA ASP A 103 16.18 10.80 16.74
C ASP A 103 14.99 11.73 16.45
N GLY A 104 14.11 11.33 15.54
CA GLY A 104 12.93 12.08 15.12
C GLY A 104 13.18 13.08 13.99
N GLN A 105 14.43 13.24 13.53
CA GLN A 105 14.71 14.07 12.36
C GLN A 105 14.10 13.46 11.11
N VAL A 106 13.79 14.31 10.12
CA VAL A 106 13.22 13.87 8.83
C VAL A 106 14.25 14.09 7.73
N THR A 107 14.63 12.99 7.08
CA THR A 107 15.51 12.98 5.91
C THR A 107 14.68 12.84 4.64
N VAL A 108 14.83 13.73 3.68
CA VAL A 108 14.24 13.58 2.34
C VAL A 108 15.11 12.61 1.54
N LEU A 109 14.51 11.49 1.11
CA LEU A 109 15.20 10.47 0.32
C LEU A 109 15.15 10.79 -1.18
N ALA A 110 14.01 11.31 -1.67
CA ALA A 110 13.83 11.72 -3.05
C ALA A 110 12.73 12.78 -3.17
N GLU A 111 12.99 13.87 -3.91
CA GLU A 111 12.01 14.91 -4.27
C GLU A 111 12.07 15.29 -5.75
N ARG A 112 13.15 14.91 -6.44
CA ARG A 112 13.40 15.29 -7.84
C ARG A 112 13.98 14.12 -8.62
N TYR A 113 13.49 13.95 -9.82
CA TYR A 113 14.05 13.04 -10.82
C TYR A 113 14.58 13.85 -12.01
N ARG A 114 15.89 13.75 -12.31
CA ARG A 114 16.55 14.51 -13.38
C ARG A 114 16.29 16.03 -13.31
N GLY A 115 16.32 16.58 -12.10
CA GLY A 115 16.11 17.99 -11.82
C GLY A 115 14.64 18.45 -11.76
N ARG A 116 13.67 17.62 -12.16
CA ARG A 116 12.23 17.91 -12.13
C ARG A 116 11.61 17.37 -10.84
N ARG A 117 10.61 18.07 -10.31
CA ARG A 117 9.89 17.59 -9.11
C ARG A 117 9.12 16.31 -9.42
N LEU A 118 9.10 15.40 -8.44
CA LEU A 118 8.18 14.27 -8.44
C LEU A 118 6.73 14.75 -8.46
N ASN A 119 5.79 13.91 -8.86
CA ASN A 119 4.37 14.28 -8.89
C ASN A 119 3.79 14.27 -7.47
N SER A 120 3.42 13.12 -6.99
CA SER A 120 2.87 12.91 -5.65
C SER A 120 3.16 11.47 -5.23
N PRO A 121 4.39 11.16 -4.72
CA PRO A 121 4.71 9.83 -4.25
C PRO A 121 3.60 9.27 -3.38
N ASN A 122 3.16 8.04 -3.70
CA ASN A 122 1.92 7.49 -3.18
C ASN A 122 2.13 6.30 -2.22
N ASP A 123 2.56 5.14 -2.71
CA ASP A 123 2.88 3.98 -1.86
C ASP A 123 4.36 3.61 -1.96
N VAL A 124 4.88 2.91 -0.95
CA VAL A 124 6.32 2.68 -0.78
C VAL A 124 6.61 1.34 -0.13
N VAL A 125 7.65 0.67 -0.62
CA VAL A 125 8.20 -0.56 -0.02
C VAL A 125 9.72 -0.50 0.03
N VAL A 126 10.32 -1.21 0.99
CA VAL A 126 11.78 -1.33 1.12
C VAL A 126 12.18 -2.79 0.88
N LYS A 127 13.04 -3.00 -0.11
CA LYS A 127 13.59 -4.31 -0.45
C LYS A 127 14.65 -4.76 0.57
N SER A 128 14.97 -6.05 0.63
CA SER A 128 15.96 -6.61 1.57
C SER A 128 17.38 -6.03 1.43
N ASP A 129 17.70 -5.51 0.24
CA ASP A 129 18.97 -4.80 -0.02
C ASP A 129 18.98 -3.35 0.48
N GLY A 130 17.89 -2.88 1.10
CA GLY A 130 17.71 -1.51 1.60
C GLY A 130 17.25 -0.51 0.55
N SER A 131 17.12 -0.88 -0.72
CA SER A 131 16.57 0.01 -1.74
C SER A 131 15.11 0.32 -1.49
N VAL A 132 14.72 1.58 -1.72
CA VAL A 132 13.35 2.09 -1.51
C VAL A 132 12.66 2.19 -2.86
N TRP A 133 11.49 1.57 -2.98
CA TRP A 133 10.69 1.54 -4.21
C TRP A 133 9.36 2.21 -3.94
N PHE A 134 8.93 3.11 -4.83
CA PHE A 134 7.70 3.85 -4.65
C PHE A 134 6.99 4.14 -5.98
N SER A 135 5.70 4.37 -5.91
CA SER A 135 4.87 4.85 -7.02
C SER A 135 4.75 6.37 -6.97
N ASP A 136 4.71 7.02 -8.14
CA ASP A 136 4.58 8.47 -8.28
C ASP A 136 3.46 8.83 -9.28
N PRO A 137 2.18 8.64 -8.89
CA PRO A 137 1.02 9.04 -9.68
C PRO A 137 0.72 10.53 -9.58
N LEU A 138 -0.41 10.94 -10.16
CA LEU A 138 -0.87 12.33 -10.17
C LEU A 138 -1.88 12.68 -9.07
N TYR A 139 -2.28 11.73 -8.20
CA TYR A 139 -3.43 11.90 -7.31
C TYR A 139 -3.30 13.10 -6.39
N GLY A 140 -2.16 13.27 -5.71
CA GLY A 140 -1.93 14.36 -4.78
C GLY A 140 -1.74 15.73 -5.40
N ILE A 141 -1.56 15.82 -6.74
CA ILE A 141 -1.47 17.09 -7.49
C ILE A 141 -2.65 17.35 -8.42
N ALA A 142 -3.62 16.42 -8.48
CA ALA A 142 -4.79 16.56 -9.33
C ALA A 142 -5.84 17.54 -8.76
N SER A 143 -5.88 17.69 -7.43
CA SER A 143 -6.83 18.55 -6.71
C SER A 143 -6.22 19.06 -5.40
N ASP A 144 -6.94 19.98 -4.72
CA ASP A 144 -6.55 20.48 -3.40
C ASP A 144 -7.21 19.69 -2.26
N TYR A 145 -7.45 18.37 -2.46
CA TYR A 145 -8.10 17.50 -1.49
C TYR A 145 -7.13 16.57 -0.74
N GLU A 146 -6.15 16.00 -1.45
CA GLU A 146 -5.15 15.08 -0.90
C GLU A 146 -3.72 15.62 -1.04
N GLY A 147 -3.60 16.91 -1.32
CA GLY A 147 -2.37 17.62 -1.55
C GLY A 147 -2.68 18.99 -2.13
N GLU A 148 -1.77 19.53 -2.92
CA GLU A 148 -1.89 20.83 -3.56
C GLU A 148 -1.83 20.68 -5.09
N ARG A 149 -2.81 21.25 -5.79
CA ARG A 149 -2.86 21.19 -7.25
C ARG A 149 -1.59 21.75 -7.86
N ALA A 150 -0.98 20.96 -8.74
CA ALA A 150 0.24 21.35 -9.46
C ALA A 150 0.30 20.71 -10.85
N ALA A 151 1.16 21.26 -11.70
CA ALA A 151 1.49 20.63 -12.97
C ALA A 151 2.42 19.44 -12.76
N SER A 152 2.19 18.36 -13.52
CA SER A 152 3.11 17.24 -13.61
C SER A 152 4.40 17.65 -14.30
N GLU A 153 5.54 17.28 -13.72
CA GLU A 153 6.86 17.54 -14.28
C GLU A 153 7.59 16.24 -14.71
N THR A 154 7.16 15.11 -14.15
CA THR A 154 7.70 13.77 -14.44
C THR A 154 6.59 12.84 -14.92
N PRO A 155 6.86 11.82 -15.75
CA PRO A 155 5.85 10.83 -16.10
C PRO A 155 5.41 10.07 -14.82
N PRO A 156 4.12 9.70 -14.70
CA PRO A 156 3.71 8.75 -13.68
C PRO A 156 4.48 7.45 -13.83
N GLY A 157 4.98 6.89 -12.71
CA GLY A 157 5.81 5.71 -12.80
C GLY A 157 6.18 5.10 -11.46
N VAL A 158 6.94 4.03 -11.55
CA VAL A 158 7.57 3.38 -10.39
C VAL A 158 9.04 3.78 -10.35
N TYR A 159 9.50 4.18 -9.19
CA TYR A 159 10.85 4.66 -8.97
C TYR A 159 11.57 3.82 -7.91
N ARG A 160 12.90 3.77 -8.01
CA ARG A 160 13.78 3.09 -7.08
C ARG A 160 14.88 4.03 -6.61
N ILE A 161 15.06 4.14 -5.31
CA ILE A 161 16.19 4.81 -4.66
C ILE A 161 17.22 3.74 -4.30
N ASP A 162 18.43 3.89 -4.79
CA ASP A 162 19.50 2.97 -4.46
C ASP A 162 19.96 3.14 -3.00
N ALA A 163 20.12 2.03 -2.28
CA ALA A 163 20.44 2.05 -0.85
C ALA A 163 21.83 2.64 -0.54
N ALA A 164 22.80 2.45 -1.42
CA ALA A 164 24.17 2.86 -1.18
C ALA A 164 24.48 4.26 -1.70
N SER A 165 24.00 4.58 -2.91
CA SER A 165 24.29 5.87 -3.57
C SER A 165 23.21 6.92 -3.36
N GLY A 166 21.98 6.52 -3.00
CA GLY A 166 20.81 7.41 -2.99
C GLY A 166 20.32 7.80 -4.40
N GLU A 167 20.87 7.20 -5.45
CA GLU A 167 20.48 7.49 -6.83
C GLU A 167 19.03 7.10 -7.09
N LEU A 168 18.27 8.02 -7.68
CA LEU A 168 16.86 7.80 -8.06
C LEU A 168 16.79 7.36 -9.53
N THR A 169 16.19 6.21 -9.77
CA THR A 169 15.96 5.63 -11.10
C THR A 169 14.47 5.41 -11.32
N CYS A 170 13.93 5.80 -12.49
CA CYS A 170 12.62 5.36 -12.95
C CYS A 170 12.75 3.94 -13.51
N VAL A 171 12.05 2.98 -12.92
CA VAL A 171 12.15 1.56 -13.28
C VAL A 171 10.97 1.07 -14.12
N ALA A 172 9.85 1.84 -14.15
CA ALA A 172 8.74 1.65 -15.09
C ALA A 172 7.98 2.99 -15.21
N ASP A 173 7.73 3.44 -16.46
CA ASP A 173 7.08 4.72 -16.80
C ASP A 173 5.90 4.56 -17.77
N ASP A 174 5.43 3.34 -17.92
CA ASP A 174 4.31 2.97 -18.79
C ASP A 174 3.00 2.75 -18.01
N PHE A 175 2.77 3.58 -16.97
CA PHE A 175 1.58 3.62 -16.15
C PHE A 175 0.78 4.91 -16.37
N GLU A 176 -0.53 4.83 -16.19
CA GLU A 176 -1.41 6.00 -16.11
C GLU A 176 -1.60 6.48 -14.68
N GLY A 177 -1.71 5.55 -13.73
CA GLY A 177 -1.86 5.82 -12.30
C GLY A 177 -1.30 4.67 -11.47
N PRO A 178 0.04 4.54 -11.38
CA PRO A 178 0.67 3.54 -10.52
C PRO A 178 0.32 3.86 -9.06
N ASN A 179 -0.12 2.85 -8.31
CA ASN A 179 -0.59 3.04 -6.94
C ASN A 179 0.13 2.08 -5.98
N GLY A 180 -0.58 1.19 -5.29
CA GLY A 180 0.03 0.25 -4.37
C GLY A 180 1.07 -0.66 -5.03
N LEU A 181 2.11 -1.00 -4.27
CA LEU A 181 3.14 -1.92 -4.74
C LEU A 181 3.62 -2.84 -3.62
N CYS A 182 3.99 -4.08 -3.96
CA CYS A 182 4.62 -5.00 -3.02
C CYS A 182 5.46 -6.06 -3.74
N PHE A 183 6.51 -6.53 -3.08
CA PHE A 183 7.31 -7.64 -3.56
C PHE A 183 6.68 -9.01 -3.23
N SER A 184 6.96 -10.02 -4.05
CA SER A 184 6.77 -11.42 -3.66
C SER A 184 7.66 -11.78 -2.46
N PRO A 185 7.37 -12.87 -1.71
CA PRO A 185 8.17 -13.25 -0.54
C PRO A 185 9.66 -13.47 -0.83
N ASP A 186 10.00 -13.91 -2.02
CA ASP A 186 11.37 -14.11 -2.50
C ASP A 186 11.98 -12.88 -3.19
N GLU A 187 11.22 -11.78 -3.24
CA GLU A 187 11.58 -10.49 -3.87
C GLU A 187 11.96 -10.58 -5.36
N LYS A 188 11.62 -11.68 -6.03
CA LYS A 188 11.87 -11.84 -7.47
C LYS A 188 10.78 -11.25 -8.35
N ARG A 189 9.66 -10.86 -7.78
CA ARG A 189 8.56 -10.20 -8.46
C ARG A 189 8.15 -8.93 -7.72
N LEU A 190 7.75 -7.92 -8.49
CA LEU A 190 7.09 -6.72 -7.98
C LEU A 190 5.68 -6.67 -8.56
N TYR A 191 4.68 -6.58 -7.69
CA TYR A 191 3.30 -6.30 -8.05
C TYR A 191 3.07 -4.80 -7.93
N VAL A 192 2.38 -4.22 -8.92
CA VAL A 192 2.03 -2.80 -8.93
C VAL A 192 0.58 -2.66 -9.41
N SER A 193 -0.24 -1.95 -8.67
CA SER A 193 -1.59 -1.61 -9.14
C SER A 193 -1.55 -0.47 -10.14
N GLU A 194 -2.32 -0.65 -11.22
CA GLU A 194 -2.72 0.39 -12.14
C GLU A 194 -4.15 0.78 -11.78
N THR A 195 -4.32 1.92 -11.14
CA THR A 195 -5.63 2.40 -10.66
C THR A 195 -6.25 3.38 -11.65
N GLY A 196 -5.48 3.80 -12.65
CA GLY A 196 -5.88 4.71 -13.70
C GLY A 196 -5.67 6.18 -13.35
N ARG A 197 -5.95 7.04 -14.32
CA ARG A 197 -5.82 8.50 -14.13
C ARG A 197 -6.86 9.03 -13.17
N PRO A 198 -6.53 10.09 -12.39
CA PRO A 198 -7.54 10.78 -11.61
C PRO A 198 -8.70 11.26 -12.50
N PHE A 199 -9.94 11.04 -12.03
CA PHE A 199 -11.18 11.48 -12.69
C PHE A 199 -11.44 10.85 -14.07
N ASP A 200 -10.82 9.70 -14.37
CA ASP A 200 -11.04 8.93 -15.61
C ASP A 200 -11.58 7.54 -15.28
N ASP A 201 -12.89 7.37 -15.35
CA ASP A 201 -13.55 6.09 -15.06
C ASP A 201 -13.26 5.02 -16.13
N ALA A 202 -12.85 5.44 -17.33
CA ALA A 202 -12.52 4.54 -18.43
C ALA A 202 -11.06 4.06 -18.42
N ALA A 203 -10.22 4.65 -17.54
CA ALA A 203 -8.83 4.26 -17.42
C ALA A 203 -8.68 2.77 -17.05
N ALA A 204 -7.58 2.16 -17.48
CA ALA A 204 -7.28 0.76 -17.19
C ALA A 204 -7.10 0.55 -15.67
N LYS A 205 -7.73 -0.52 -15.13
CA LYS A 205 -7.68 -0.88 -13.71
C LYS A 205 -7.30 -2.34 -13.57
N HIS A 206 -6.07 -2.60 -13.15
CA HIS A 206 -5.56 -3.97 -12.99
C HIS A 206 -4.29 -3.99 -12.14
N ILE A 207 -3.88 -5.15 -11.70
CA ILE A 207 -2.58 -5.37 -11.08
C ILE A 207 -1.62 -5.85 -12.17
N ARG A 208 -0.46 -5.25 -12.24
CA ARG A 208 0.66 -5.71 -13.06
C ARG A 208 1.67 -6.46 -12.19
N VAL A 209 2.37 -7.42 -12.80
CA VAL A 209 3.52 -8.08 -12.18
C VAL A 209 4.73 -7.95 -13.10
N PHE A 210 5.88 -7.70 -12.48
CA PHE A 210 7.17 -7.59 -13.14
C PHE A 210 8.14 -8.57 -12.52
N ASP A 211 9.07 -9.05 -13.32
CA ASP A 211 10.23 -9.80 -12.84
C ASP A 211 11.30 -8.79 -12.39
N VAL A 212 11.85 -8.98 -11.20
CA VAL A 212 12.94 -8.18 -10.65
C VAL A 212 14.25 -8.77 -11.11
N VAL A 213 15.01 -8.02 -11.91
CA VAL A 213 16.22 -8.48 -12.60
C VAL A 213 17.42 -7.58 -12.29
N ALA A 214 18.60 -7.92 -12.86
CA ALA A 214 19.84 -7.17 -12.68
C ALA A 214 20.15 -6.93 -11.18
N ASP A 215 20.21 -8.03 -10.42
CA ASP A 215 20.50 -8.04 -8.98
C ASP A 215 19.57 -7.09 -8.16
N GLY A 216 18.32 -7.04 -8.57
CA GLY A 216 17.31 -6.23 -7.87
C GLY A 216 17.25 -4.77 -8.28
N GLN A 217 17.85 -4.39 -9.43
CA GLN A 217 17.93 -2.99 -9.84
C GLN A 217 16.92 -2.58 -10.93
N ARG A 218 16.33 -3.54 -11.65
CA ARG A 218 15.44 -3.26 -12.79
C ARG A 218 14.22 -4.18 -12.82
N LEU A 219 13.21 -3.73 -13.53
CA LEU A 219 12.00 -4.49 -13.82
C LEU A 219 12.03 -4.98 -15.27
N ALA A 220 11.52 -6.17 -15.50
CA ALA A 220 11.34 -6.76 -16.83
C ALA A 220 10.04 -7.56 -16.91
N ASN A 221 9.65 -7.94 -18.13
CA ASN A 221 8.51 -8.83 -18.41
C ASN A 221 7.21 -8.37 -17.74
N GLY A 222 6.93 -7.06 -17.76
CA GLY A 222 5.69 -6.49 -17.23
C GLY A 222 4.46 -7.09 -17.93
N ARG A 223 3.51 -7.59 -17.13
CA ARG A 223 2.27 -8.22 -17.63
C ARG A 223 1.12 -8.03 -16.67
N ILE A 224 -0.11 -8.07 -17.18
CA ILE A 224 -1.30 -8.08 -16.31
C ILE A 224 -1.28 -9.35 -15.47
N PHE A 225 -1.41 -9.18 -14.16
CA PHE A 225 -1.49 -10.28 -13.20
C PHE A 225 -2.93 -10.61 -12.85
N HIS A 226 -3.74 -9.59 -12.54
CA HIS A 226 -5.13 -9.76 -12.15
C HIS A 226 -5.93 -8.48 -12.42
N LYS A 227 -7.21 -8.61 -12.76
CA LYS A 227 -8.17 -7.50 -12.82
C LYS A 227 -9.04 -7.54 -11.58
N VAL A 228 -9.06 -6.44 -10.82
CA VAL A 228 -9.88 -6.33 -9.61
C VAL A 228 -11.25 -5.75 -9.96
N GLU A 229 -12.29 -6.50 -9.64
CA GLU A 229 -13.70 -6.11 -9.84
C GLU A 229 -14.57 -6.60 -8.66
N PRO A 230 -15.44 -5.72 -8.09
CA PRO A 230 -15.70 -4.34 -8.48
C PRO A 230 -14.62 -3.37 -8.00
N GLY A 231 -14.57 -2.19 -8.62
CA GLY A 231 -13.66 -1.10 -8.25
C GLY A 231 -12.29 -1.23 -8.92
N ALA A 232 -11.25 -0.93 -8.18
CA ALA A 232 -9.86 -0.99 -8.63
C ALA A 232 -8.97 -1.52 -7.50
N ALA A 233 -7.81 -2.09 -7.86
CA ALA A 233 -6.73 -2.29 -6.91
C ALA A 233 -6.09 -0.94 -6.58
N ASP A 234 -5.82 -0.74 -5.29
CA ASP A 234 -5.09 0.39 -4.73
C ASP A 234 -3.92 -0.16 -3.92
N GLY A 235 -3.91 -0.12 -2.60
CA GLY A 235 -2.88 -0.75 -1.79
C GLY A 235 -3.01 -2.27 -1.69
N MET A 236 -1.89 -2.95 -1.50
CA MET A 236 -1.84 -4.42 -1.41
C MET A 236 -0.64 -4.92 -0.61
N ARG A 237 -0.75 -6.11 -0.03
CA ARG A 237 0.35 -6.81 0.66
C ARG A 237 0.32 -8.31 0.34
N VAL A 238 1.47 -8.99 0.50
CA VAL A 238 1.57 -10.44 0.32
C VAL A 238 1.66 -11.17 1.66
N ASP A 239 1.13 -12.39 1.70
CA ASP A 239 1.37 -13.32 2.79
C ASP A 239 2.59 -14.23 2.55
N GLU A 240 2.94 -15.04 3.56
CA GLU A 240 4.11 -15.94 3.51
C GLU A 240 4.01 -17.00 2.41
N ASP A 241 2.81 -17.35 1.96
CA ASP A 241 2.58 -18.32 0.87
C ASP A 241 2.56 -17.65 -0.51
N GLY A 242 2.74 -16.32 -0.57
CA GLY A 242 2.77 -15.53 -1.81
C GLY A 242 1.40 -15.16 -2.34
N ASN A 243 0.33 -15.32 -1.55
CA ASN A 243 -0.98 -14.80 -1.94
C ASN A 243 -1.00 -13.28 -1.78
N LEU A 244 -1.55 -12.61 -2.78
CA LEU A 244 -1.69 -11.16 -2.80
C LEU A 244 -3.05 -10.77 -2.19
N TRP A 245 -3.01 -9.94 -1.14
CA TRP A 245 -4.18 -9.36 -0.50
C TRP A 245 -4.31 -7.92 -0.98
N SER A 246 -5.24 -7.70 -1.89
CA SER A 246 -5.45 -6.43 -2.60
C SER A 246 -6.73 -5.77 -2.16
N SER A 247 -6.68 -4.46 -2.01
CA SER A 247 -7.87 -3.61 -1.92
C SER A 247 -8.78 -3.77 -3.14
N ALA A 248 -10.07 -3.53 -2.93
CA ALA A 248 -11.10 -3.58 -3.96
C ALA A 248 -12.32 -2.75 -3.57
N GLY A 249 -13.30 -2.61 -4.46
CA GLY A 249 -14.54 -1.88 -4.21
C GLY A 249 -15.49 -2.53 -3.21
N ASP A 250 -15.38 -3.84 -2.99
CA ASP A 250 -16.24 -4.64 -2.12
C ASP A 250 -15.51 -5.27 -0.93
N GLY A 251 -14.23 -4.93 -0.75
CA GLY A 251 -13.43 -5.45 0.35
C GLY A 251 -11.98 -5.73 0.01
N VAL A 252 -11.43 -6.81 0.53
CA VAL A 252 -10.06 -7.26 0.24
C VAL A 252 -10.11 -8.56 -0.54
N HIS A 253 -9.49 -8.59 -1.71
CA HIS A 253 -9.37 -9.76 -2.55
C HIS A 253 -8.09 -10.54 -2.24
N CYS A 254 -8.21 -11.83 -1.98
CA CYS A 254 -7.09 -12.74 -1.86
C CYS A 254 -6.84 -13.42 -3.21
N ILE A 255 -5.71 -13.13 -3.82
CA ILE A 255 -5.32 -13.58 -5.15
C ILE A 255 -4.14 -14.53 -5.00
N GLY A 256 -4.25 -15.73 -5.55
CA GLY A 256 -3.18 -16.74 -5.51
C GLY A 256 -1.95 -16.33 -6.34
N PRO A 257 -0.79 -16.98 -6.13
CA PRO A 257 0.45 -16.68 -6.84
C PRO A 257 0.39 -16.84 -8.38
N SER A 258 -0.64 -17.52 -8.87
CA SER A 258 -0.94 -17.68 -10.31
C SER A 258 -1.87 -16.61 -10.88
N GLY A 259 -2.40 -15.71 -10.03
CA GLY A 259 -3.31 -14.63 -10.43
C GLY A 259 -4.80 -15.00 -10.33
N ASP A 260 -5.13 -16.17 -9.82
CA ASP A 260 -6.52 -16.63 -9.61
C ASP A 260 -7.09 -16.04 -8.30
N LEU A 261 -8.34 -15.55 -8.36
CA LEU A 261 -9.05 -15.08 -7.17
C LEU A 261 -9.43 -16.28 -6.29
N LEU A 262 -8.94 -16.32 -5.08
CA LEU A 262 -9.23 -17.38 -4.12
C LEU A 262 -10.48 -17.07 -3.27
N GLY A 263 -10.64 -15.83 -2.86
CA GLY A 263 -11.77 -15.38 -2.07
C GLY A 263 -11.65 -13.92 -1.67
N LYS A 264 -12.60 -13.46 -0.86
CA LYS A 264 -12.67 -12.06 -0.43
C LYS A 264 -12.98 -11.95 1.05
N VAL A 265 -12.41 -10.94 1.69
CA VAL A 265 -12.92 -10.37 2.94
C VAL A 265 -13.86 -9.24 2.56
N LEU A 266 -15.15 -9.39 2.82
CA LEU A 266 -16.15 -8.37 2.50
C LEU A 266 -16.10 -7.23 3.51
N VAL A 267 -15.95 -6.00 3.03
CA VAL A 267 -15.92 -4.78 3.84
C VAL A 267 -17.03 -3.86 3.35
N PRO A 268 -17.75 -3.16 4.25
CA PRO A 268 -18.91 -2.35 3.87
C PRO A 268 -18.56 -1.04 3.14
N SER A 269 -17.29 -0.79 2.89
CA SER A 269 -16.77 0.41 2.21
C SER A 269 -15.67 0.04 1.23
N VAL A 270 -15.41 0.93 0.26
CA VAL A 270 -14.26 0.80 -0.65
C VAL A 270 -12.98 0.75 0.17
N VAL A 271 -12.19 -0.28 -0.05
CA VAL A 271 -10.89 -0.45 0.58
C VAL A 271 -9.83 0.27 -0.23
N ALA A 272 -9.05 1.10 0.44
CA ALA A 272 -7.91 1.80 -0.15
C ALA A 272 -6.61 0.99 0.04
N ASN A 273 -6.30 0.55 1.26
CA ASN A 273 -5.03 -0.11 1.52
C ASN A 273 -5.14 -1.12 2.67
N VAL A 274 -4.17 -2.02 2.74
CA VAL A 274 -4.11 -3.06 3.76
C VAL A 274 -2.69 -3.26 4.28
N THR A 275 -2.55 -3.73 5.52
CA THR A 275 -1.29 -4.23 6.05
C THR A 275 -1.50 -5.37 7.03
N PHE A 276 -0.57 -6.31 7.07
CA PHE A 276 -0.53 -7.32 8.11
C PHE A 276 0.16 -6.77 9.35
N GLY A 277 -0.38 -7.11 10.52
CA GLY A 277 0.20 -6.71 11.78
C GLY A 277 -0.23 -7.61 12.94
N GLY A 278 -0.06 -7.09 14.15
CA GLY A 278 -0.24 -7.85 15.38
C GLY A 278 0.96 -8.74 15.72
N PRO A 279 1.01 -9.30 16.94
CA PRO A 279 2.17 -10.08 17.41
C PRO A 279 2.51 -11.30 16.56
N MET A 280 1.50 -11.88 15.91
CA MET A 280 1.65 -13.06 15.03
C MET A 280 1.66 -12.70 13.55
N ARG A 281 1.58 -11.41 13.20
CA ARG A 281 1.46 -10.90 11.81
C ARG A 281 0.29 -11.52 11.03
N ASN A 282 -0.76 -11.93 11.73
CA ASN A 282 -1.95 -12.57 11.17
C ASN A 282 -3.23 -11.73 11.34
N ARG A 283 -3.11 -10.48 11.78
CA ARG A 283 -4.18 -9.51 11.80
C ARG A 283 -4.04 -8.60 10.59
N LEU A 284 -4.99 -8.67 9.68
CA LEU A 284 -5.05 -7.80 8.52
C LEU A 284 -5.77 -6.52 8.94
N PHE A 285 -5.05 -5.39 8.92
CA PHE A 285 -5.62 -4.05 9.07
C PHE A 285 -6.03 -3.51 7.72
N ILE A 286 -7.16 -2.84 7.65
CA ILE A 286 -7.83 -2.46 6.41
C ILE A 286 -8.23 -1.00 6.50
N CYS A 287 -7.61 -0.15 5.71
CA CYS A 287 -8.02 1.23 5.49
C CYS A 287 -9.14 1.24 4.46
N ALA A 288 -10.34 1.64 4.87
CA ALA A 288 -11.52 1.58 4.01
C ALA A 288 -12.28 2.90 4.06
N SER A 289 -12.04 3.75 3.07
CA SER A 289 -12.66 5.08 2.94
C SER A 289 -12.54 5.90 4.23
N ARG A 290 -13.57 5.91 5.07
CA ARG A 290 -13.67 6.74 6.27
C ARG A 290 -13.48 5.98 7.59
N ALA A 291 -13.03 4.71 7.50
CA ALA A 291 -12.91 3.83 8.66
C ALA A 291 -11.69 2.93 8.58
N LEU A 292 -11.23 2.54 9.76
CA LEU A 292 -10.21 1.52 9.94
C LEU A 292 -10.88 0.23 10.42
N PHE A 293 -10.65 -0.86 9.70
CA PHE A 293 -11.09 -2.20 10.09
C PHE A 293 -9.90 -3.12 10.36
N ALA A 294 -10.17 -4.25 11.01
CA ALA A 294 -9.22 -5.34 11.13
C ALA A 294 -9.92 -6.70 11.18
N ILE A 295 -9.21 -7.73 10.75
CA ILE A 295 -9.66 -9.11 10.85
C ILE A 295 -8.48 -10.05 11.11
N HIS A 296 -8.68 -11.07 11.93
CA HIS A 296 -7.70 -12.12 12.11
C HIS A 296 -7.85 -13.20 11.03
N LEU A 297 -6.74 -13.61 10.46
CA LEU A 297 -6.64 -14.63 9.43
C LEU A 297 -5.76 -15.79 9.89
N ASN A 298 -5.92 -16.94 9.27
CA ASN A 298 -5.01 -18.07 9.40
C ASN A 298 -3.87 -17.97 8.36
N ARG A 299 -3.38 -16.76 8.14
CA ARG A 299 -2.25 -16.42 7.26
C ARG A 299 -1.45 -15.30 7.89
N ARG A 300 -0.17 -15.24 7.57
CA ARG A 300 0.76 -14.24 8.09
C ARG A 300 1.34 -13.42 6.96
N GLY A 301 1.45 -12.12 7.17
CA GLY A 301 2.14 -11.23 6.25
C GLY A 301 3.66 -11.45 6.23
N VAL A 302 4.27 -11.15 5.10
CA VAL A 302 5.73 -11.29 4.87
C VAL A 302 6.51 -10.14 5.53
N GLU A 303 5.90 -9.00 5.81
CA GLU A 303 6.60 -7.83 6.31
C GLU A 303 7.54 -8.16 7.46
N ARG A 304 8.81 -7.90 7.21
CA ARG A 304 9.89 -7.97 8.20
C ARG A 304 10.36 -6.55 8.45
N PRO A 305 10.53 -6.15 9.72
CA PRO A 305 11.17 -4.87 10.05
C PRO A 305 12.61 -4.83 9.54
#